data_42cc714c4969a253e74906d93e8e07b2
#
_entry.id   42cc714c4969a253e74906d93e8e07b2
#
_cell.length_a   1.000
_cell.length_b   1.000
_cell.length_c   1.000
_cell.angle_alpha   90.00
_cell.angle_beta   90.00
_cell.angle_gamma   90.00
#
_symmetry.space_group_name_H-M   'P 1'
#
loop_
_entity.id
_entity.type
_entity.pdbx_description
1 polymer ?
#
loop_
_entity_poly.entity_id
_entity_poly.type
_entity_poly.pdbx_seq_one_letter_code
_entity_poly.pdbx_strand_id
1 'polypeptide(L)'
;MLAYTYIEKGKFALVEKPKPKLIEPTDAIVRVTVSSICTSDLHIKHGSVPRAVPGITVGHEMVGVVEEVGSEVTNVKPGDRVTVNVETFCGECFFCKNGYVNNCTDPNGGWALGCRIDGGQTEYVRVPL
;
A
#
# COMPACT_ATOMS: atom_id res chain seq x y z
N MET A 1 1.64 16.28 -1.40
CA MET A 1 0.45 15.73 -0.70
C MET A 1 0.77 15.43 0.75
N LEU A 2 -0.24 15.49 1.62
CA LEU A 2 -0.07 15.12 3.02
C LEU A 2 -0.12 13.60 3.18
N ALA A 3 0.77 13.07 4.04
CA ALA A 3 0.88 11.64 4.31
C ALA A 3 1.19 11.39 5.79
N TYR A 4 0.43 10.48 6.40
CA TYR A 4 0.68 10.08 7.78
C TYR A 4 1.77 9.00 7.80
N THR A 5 2.91 9.32 8.38
CA THR A 5 4.18 8.62 8.14
C THR A 5 4.76 8.06 9.45
N TYR A 6 5.24 6.82 9.38
CA TYR A 6 6.03 6.21 10.43
C TYR A 6 7.45 6.78 10.43
N ILE A 7 7.81 7.53 11.44
CA ILE A 7 9.14 8.17 11.55
C ILE A 7 10.11 7.24 12.28
N GLU A 8 9.71 6.78 13.45
CA GLU A 8 10.49 5.89 14.32
C GLU A 8 9.58 5.25 15.36
N LYS A 9 10.09 4.27 16.10
CA LYS A 9 9.33 3.64 17.19
C LYS A 9 8.74 4.71 18.12
N GLY A 10 7.43 4.63 18.33
CA GLY A 10 6.66 5.56 19.15
C GLY A 10 6.22 6.83 18.42
N LYS A 11 6.67 7.09 17.18
CA LYS A 11 6.41 8.35 16.51
C LYS A 11 5.87 8.18 15.09
N PHE A 12 4.64 8.67 14.91
CA PHE A 12 4.06 8.97 13.60
C PHE A 12 3.97 10.48 13.42
N ALA A 13 4.06 10.98 12.20
CA ALA A 13 3.91 12.39 11.89
C ALA A 13 3.19 12.58 10.56
N LEU A 14 2.46 13.68 10.46
CA LEU A 14 1.93 14.16 9.18
C LEU A 14 3.06 14.91 8.47
N VAL A 15 3.45 14.41 7.29
CA VAL A 15 4.52 14.99 6.49
C VAL A 15 4.05 15.26 5.07
N GLU A 16 4.72 16.19 4.39
CA GLU A 16 4.48 16.43 2.98
C GLU A 16 5.37 15.51 2.13
N LYS A 17 4.75 14.76 1.21
CA LYS A 17 5.40 13.86 0.27
C LYS A 17 5.00 14.20 -1.18
N PRO A 18 5.83 13.88 -2.16
CA PRO A 18 5.41 13.95 -3.56
C PRO A 18 4.27 12.97 -3.84
N LYS A 19 3.41 13.29 -4.81
CA LYS A 19 2.43 12.35 -5.33
C LYS A 19 3.16 11.13 -5.91
N PRO A 20 2.73 9.89 -5.60
CA PRO A 20 3.35 8.70 -6.15
C PRO A 20 3.21 8.63 -7.66
N LYS A 21 4.13 7.92 -8.30
CA LYS A 21 4.15 7.66 -9.74
C LYS A 21 4.10 6.15 -9.99
N LEU A 22 3.66 5.75 -11.16
CA LEU A 22 3.82 4.38 -11.63
C LEU A 22 5.33 4.06 -11.69
N ILE A 23 5.71 2.91 -11.19
CA ILE A 23 7.08 2.37 -11.21
C ILE A 23 7.13 1.18 -12.15
N GLU A 24 6.17 0.27 -12.00
CA GLU A 24 6.04 -0.92 -12.82
C GLU A 24 4.81 -0.84 -13.74
N PRO A 25 4.81 -1.55 -14.88
CA PRO A 25 3.68 -1.56 -15.80
C PRO A 25 2.40 -2.16 -15.20
N THR A 26 2.50 -2.86 -14.09
CA THR A 26 1.39 -3.46 -13.33
C THR A 26 0.86 -2.59 -12.20
N ASP A 27 1.43 -1.41 -11.98
CA ASP A 27 1.01 -0.51 -10.90
C ASP A 27 -0.29 0.23 -11.22
N ALA A 28 -1.02 0.61 -10.18
CA ALA A 28 -2.09 1.60 -10.24
C ALA A 28 -1.86 2.72 -9.23
N ILE A 29 -2.25 3.95 -9.59
CA ILE A 29 -2.35 5.07 -8.64
C ILE A 29 -3.82 5.25 -8.26
N VAL A 30 -4.09 5.20 -6.97
CA VAL A 30 -5.44 5.38 -6.41
C VAL A 30 -5.48 6.68 -5.64
N ARG A 31 -6.43 7.54 -5.98
CA ARG A 31 -6.80 8.72 -5.18
C ARG A 31 -7.69 8.24 -4.03
N VAL A 32 -7.17 8.29 -2.82
CA VAL A 32 -7.85 7.80 -1.62
C VAL A 32 -9.00 8.73 -1.26
N THR A 33 -10.19 8.18 -1.05
CA THR A 33 -11.38 8.93 -0.63
C THR A 33 -11.70 8.71 0.84
N VAL A 34 -11.44 7.51 1.35
CA VAL A 34 -11.57 7.15 2.77
C VAL A 34 -10.48 6.17 3.12
N SER A 35 -9.85 6.38 4.26
CA SER A 35 -8.90 5.45 4.88
C SER A 35 -9.27 5.21 6.33
N SER A 36 -8.91 4.05 6.86
CA SER A 36 -9.14 3.66 8.25
C SER A 36 -7.83 3.42 8.98
N ILE A 37 -7.87 3.58 10.31
CA ILE A 37 -6.79 3.18 11.21
C ILE A 37 -7.08 1.76 11.68
N CYS A 38 -6.12 0.87 11.50
CA CYS A 38 -6.15 -0.50 11.98
C CYS A 38 -5.29 -0.66 13.24
N THR A 39 -5.59 -1.65 14.06
CA THR A 39 -4.76 -2.00 15.22
C THR A 39 -3.31 -2.32 14.82
N SER A 40 -3.09 -2.83 13.62
CA SER A 40 -1.74 -3.09 13.10
C SER A 40 -0.90 -1.82 12.90
N ASP A 41 -1.51 -0.66 12.68
CA ASP A 41 -0.79 0.62 12.68
C ASP A 41 -0.22 0.94 14.08
N LEU A 42 -0.97 0.58 15.15
CA LEU A 42 -0.49 0.71 16.52
C LEU A 42 0.66 -0.27 16.80
N HIS A 43 0.62 -1.48 16.26
CA HIS A 43 1.72 -2.44 16.37
C HIS A 43 2.98 -1.92 15.68
N ILE A 44 2.86 -1.27 14.51
CA ILE A 44 3.98 -0.57 13.85
C ILE A 44 4.52 0.53 14.76
N LYS A 45 3.63 1.38 15.27
CA LYS A 45 4.01 2.49 16.17
C LYS A 45 4.77 2.00 17.40
N HIS A 46 4.34 0.91 18.02
CA HIS A 46 4.98 0.34 19.20
C HIS A 46 6.27 -0.46 18.89
N GLY A 47 6.62 -0.64 17.60
CA GLY A 47 7.80 -1.37 17.18
C GLY A 47 7.66 -2.89 17.24
N SER A 48 6.42 -3.39 17.27
CA SER A 48 6.12 -4.84 17.30
C SER A 48 6.13 -5.48 15.90
N VAL A 49 6.32 -4.69 14.85
CA VAL A 49 6.41 -5.14 13.46
C VAL A 49 7.83 -4.87 12.93
N PRO A 50 8.77 -5.82 13.09
CA PRO A 50 10.19 -5.58 12.76
C PRO A 50 10.45 -5.24 11.28
N ARG A 51 9.57 -5.67 10.37
CA ARG A 51 9.67 -5.40 8.93
C ARG A 51 9.15 -4.03 8.49
N ALA A 52 8.52 -3.27 9.40
CA ALA A 52 8.05 -1.94 9.09
C ALA A 52 9.23 -0.99 8.86
N VAL A 53 9.17 -0.24 7.76
CA VAL A 53 10.27 0.63 7.32
C VAL A 53 10.03 2.07 7.77
N PRO A 54 10.93 2.71 8.52
CA PRO A 54 10.83 4.14 8.81
C PRO A 54 10.76 4.98 7.53
N GLY A 55 9.93 6.01 7.54
CA GLY A 55 9.71 6.90 6.39
C GLY A 55 8.53 6.50 5.49
N ILE A 56 7.91 5.33 5.68
CA ILE A 56 6.74 4.93 4.91
C ILE A 56 5.48 5.64 5.39
N THR A 57 4.56 5.89 4.46
CA THR A 57 3.18 6.24 4.77
C THR A 57 2.47 5.02 5.31
N VAL A 58 1.82 5.13 6.46
CA VAL A 58 1.07 4.03 7.06
C VAL A 58 -0.31 3.86 6.43
N GLY A 59 -1.04 2.83 6.87
CA GLY A 59 -2.40 2.55 6.42
C GLY A 59 -2.48 1.52 5.30
N HIS A 60 -3.36 0.54 5.50
CA HIS A 60 -3.59 -0.56 4.57
C HIS A 60 -5.08 -0.89 4.40
N GLU A 61 -5.95 -0.03 4.92
CA GLU A 61 -7.40 -0.11 4.76
C GLU A 61 -7.87 1.17 4.09
N MET A 62 -8.26 1.09 2.81
CA MET A 62 -8.67 2.26 2.05
C MET A 62 -9.59 1.94 0.90
N VAL A 63 -10.38 2.92 0.53
CA VAL A 63 -11.15 2.96 -0.71
C VAL A 63 -10.82 4.24 -1.46
N GLY A 64 -10.95 4.21 -2.77
CA GLY A 64 -10.63 5.36 -3.59
C GLY A 64 -11.10 5.24 -5.03
N VAL A 65 -10.59 6.12 -5.86
CA VAL A 65 -10.84 6.14 -7.30
C VAL A 65 -9.50 5.96 -8.01
N VAL A 66 -9.46 5.02 -8.94
CA VAL A 66 -8.28 4.81 -9.80
C VAL A 66 -8.03 6.07 -10.61
N GLU A 67 -6.83 6.62 -10.54
CA GLU A 67 -6.45 7.82 -11.28
C GLU A 67 -5.60 7.49 -12.50
N GLU A 68 -4.67 6.57 -12.34
CA GLU A 68 -3.73 6.17 -13.39
C GLU A 68 -3.41 4.69 -13.26
N VAL A 69 -3.17 4.02 -14.38
CA VAL A 69 -2.78 2.60 -14.41
C VAL A 69 -1.60 2.38 -15.35
N GLY A 70 -0.77 1.41 -15.03
CA GLY A 70 0.30 0.94 -15.89
C GLY A 70 -0.25 0.17 -17.11
N SER A 71 0.59 -0.03 -18.10
CA SER A 71 0.22 -0.60 -19.40
C SER A 71 -0.25 -2.07 -19.34
N GLU A 72 0.09 -2.80 -18.29
CA GLU A 72 -0.29 -4.21 -18.09
C GLU A 72 -1.47 -4.40 -17.13
N VAL A 73 -2.03 -3.34 -16.58
CA VAL A 73 -3.21 -3.39 -15.73
C VAL A 73 -4.45 -3.59 -16.60
N THR A 74 -5.17 -4.69 -16.40
CA THR A 74 -6.35 -5.04 -17.21
C THR A 74 -7.66 -5.17 -16.43
N ASN A 75 -7.57 -5.24 -15.10
CA ASN A 75 -8.70 -5.51 -14.19
C ASN A 75 -9.40 -4.25 -13.68
N VAL A 76 -8.75 -3.08 -13.79
CA VAL A 76 -9.29 -1.77 -13.42
C VAL A 76 -8.87 -0.70 -14.44
N LYS A 77 -9.57 0.44 -14.45
CA LYS A 77 -9.26 1.58 -15.31
C LYS A 77 -9.44 2.90 -14.57
N PRO A 78 -8.85 4.00 -15.04
CA PRO A 78 -9.09 5.33 -14.48
C PRO A 78 -10.58 5.64 -14.35
N GLY A 79 -10.98 6.16 -13.20
CA GLY A 79 -12.37 6.46 -12.84
C GLY A 79 -13.09 5.35 -12.07
N ASP A 80 -12.58 4.14 -12.03
CA ASP A 80 -13.18 3.05 -11.25
C ASP A 80 -13.08 3.32 -9.75
N ARG A 81 -14.14 3.04 -9.02
CA ARG A 81 -14.13 3.03 -7.56
C ARG A 81 -13.66 1.67 -7.07
N VAL A 82 -12.68 1.68 -6.20
CA VAL A 82 -12.01 0.45 -5.72
C VAL A 82 -11.87 0.43 -4.21
N THR A 83 -11.88 -0.77 -3.66
CA THR A 83 -11.25 -1.07 -2.37
C THR A 83 -9.88 -1.67 -2.65
N VAL A 84 -8.88 -1.26 -1.88
CA VAL A 84 -7.51 -1.77 -2.05
C VAL A 84 -7.28 -2.92 -1.09
N ASN A 85 -6.87 -4.07 -1.62
CA ASN A 85 -6.49 -5.21 -0.79
C ASN A 85 -5.13 -4.93 -0.12
N VAL A 86 -5.05 -5.15 1.17
CA VAL A 86 -3.79 -5.03 1.94
C VAL A 86 -2.72 -6.03 1.47
N GLU A 87 -3.16 -7.20 1.05
CA GLU A 87 -2.29 -8.26 0.51
C GLU A 87 -2.12 -8.09 -1.00
N THR A 88 -1.07 -7.40 -1.40
CA THR A 88 -0.62 -7.39 -2.79
C THR A 88 0.11 -8.69 -3.11
N PHE A 89 0.10 -9.16 -4.37
CA PHE A 89 0.72 -10.44 -4.69
C PHE A 89 1.05 -10.58 -6.18
N CYS A 90 2.14 -11.27 -6.49
CA CYS A 90 2.61 -11.42 -7.87
C CYS A 90 1.80 -12.42 -8.72
N GLY A 91 1.03 -13.31 -8.12
CA GLY A 91 0.29 -14.37 -8.84
C GLY A 91 1.12 -15.55 -9.34
N GLU A 92 2.46 -15.46 -9.37
CA GLU A 92 3.34 -16.40 -10.07
C GLU A 92 4.20 -17.26 -9.13
N CYS A 93 4.54 -16.79 -7.93
CA CYS A 93 5.37 -17.54 -7.01
C CYS A 93 4.66 -18.80 -6.49
N PHE A 94 5.43 -19.70 -5.88
CA PHE A 94 4.88 -20.93 -5.30
C PHE A 94 3.69 -20.67 -4.37
N PHE A 95 3.80 -19.70 -3.47
CA PHE A 95 2.75 -19.41 -2.51
C PHE A 95 1.48 -18.89 -3.19
N CYS A 96 1.61 -17.96 -4.14
CA CYS A 96 0.46 -17.42 -4.87
C CYS A 96 -0.28 -18.51 -5.65
N LYS A 97 0.45 -19.38 -6.35
CA LYS A 97 -0.15 -20.49 -7.11
C LYS A 97 -0.85 -21.51 -6.25
N ASN A 98 -0.52 -21.59 -4.97
CA ASN A 98 -1.16 -22.49 -4.00
C ASN A 98 -2.18 -21.80 -3.07
N GLY A 99 -2.56 -20.52 -3.36
CA GLY A 99 -3.57 -19.79 -2.60
C GLY A 99 -3.08 -19.13 -1.31
N TYR A 100 -1.78 -19.09 -1.06
CA TYR A 100 -1.16 -18.48 0.12
C TYR A 100 -0.57 -17.11 -0.22
N VAL A 101 -1.37 -16.20 -0.76
CA VAL A 101 -0.91 -14.89 -1.27
C VAL A 101 -0.26 -14.02 -0.20
N ASN A 102 -0.64 -14.19 1.07
CA ASN A 102 -0.02 -13.53 2.22
C ASN A 102 1.46 -13.90 2.41
N ASN A 103 1.91 -15.03 1.85
CA ASN A 103 3.29 -15.47 1.86
C ASN A 103 4.02 -15.20 0.53
N CYS A 104 3.47 -14.32 -0.31
CA CYS A 104 4.09 -13.94 -1.57
C CYS A 104 5.54 -13.53 -1.37
N THR A 105 6.43 -14.03 -2.24
CA THR A 105 7.88 -13.77 -2.16
C THR A 105 8.31 -12.52 -2.92
N ASP A 106 7.40 -11.88 -3.64
CA ASP A 106 7.67 -10.59 -4.29
C ASP A 106 7.97 -9.51 -3.23
N PRO A 107 8.95 -8.60 -3.45
CA PRO A 107 9.23 -7.50 -2.52
C PRO A 107 8.02 -6.60 -2.21
N ASN A 108 7.10 -6.46 -3.16
CA ASN A 108 5.85 -5.71 -3.00
C ASN A 108 4.67 -6.60 -2.57
N GLY A 109 4.91 -7.89 -2.34
CA GLY A 109 3.86 -8.87 -2.04
C GLY A 109 3.62 -9.11 -0.55
N GLY A 110 2.54 -9.81 -0.23
CA GLY A 110 2.08 -9.99 1.14
C GLY A 110 1.63 -8.66 1.76
N TRP A 111 1.68 -8.55 3.07
CA TRP A 111 1.42 -7.26 3.71
C TRP A 111 2.60 -6.30 3.48
N ALA A 112 2.60 -5.59 2.36
CA ALA A 112 3.58 -4.59 1.99
C ALA A 112 3.06 -3.15 2.19
N LEU A 113 1.84 -2.87 1.75
CA LEU A 113 1.20 -1.56 1.88
C LEU A 113 1.12 -1.10 3.34
N GLY A 114 1.58 0.11 3.61
CA GLY A 114 1.59 0.69 4.94
C GLY A 114 2.55 0.04 5.94
N CYS A 115 3.45 -0.83 5.45
CA CYS A 115 4.45 -1.53 6.26
C CYS A 115 5.85 -1.46 5.67
N ARG A 116 6.03 -1.91 4.42
CA ARG A 116 7.32 -1.89 3.70
C ARG A 116 7.33 -0.91 2.54
N ILE A 117 6.16 -0.60 1.99
CA ILE A 117 5.93 0.42 0.97
C ILE A 117 4.86 1.38 1.46
N ASP A 118 4.76 2.56 0.84
CA ASP A 118 3.78 3.57 1.21
C ASP A 118 2.35 3.03 1.16
N GLY A 119 1.58 3.31 2.20
CA GLY A 119 0.18 2.91 2.35
C GLY A 119 -0.81 4.04 2.06
N GLY A 120 -2.03 3.88 2.56
CA GLY A 120 -3.19 4.68 2.17
C GLY A 120 -3.66 5.77 3.13
N GLN A 121 -2.95 6.05 4.23
CA GLN A 121 -3.26 7.22 5.06
C GLN A 121 -2.62 8.48 4.45
N THR A 122 -3.06 8.80 3.23
CA THR A 122 -2.57 9.86 2.38
C THR A 122 -3.61 10.18 1.29
N GLU A 123 -3.37 11.20 0.47
CA GLU A 123 -4.26 11.56 -0.64
C GLU A 123 -4.17 10.60 -1.83
N TYR A 124 -2.98 10.04 -2.09
CA TYR A 124 -2.74 9.11 -3.21
C TYR A 124 -1.83 7.97 -2.78
N VAL A 125 -2.11 6.78 -3.26
CA VAL A 125 -1.31 5.58 -3.01
C VAL A 125 -0.97 4.86 -4.32
N ARG A 126 0.26 4.35 -4.44
CA ARG A 126 0.64 3.40 -5.48
C ARG A 126 0.33 1.99 -5.00
N VAL A 127 -0.47 1.30 -5.77
CA VAL A 127 -0.84 -0.10 -5.52
C VAL A 127 -0.14 -0.95 -6.57
N PRO A 128 0.82 -1.80 -6.20
CA PRO A 128 1.37 -2.81 -7.10
C PRO A 128 0.32 -3.91 -7.32
N LEU A 129 0.12 -4.30 -8.58
CA LEU A 129 -0.87 -5.29 -9.01
C LEU A 129 -0.22 -6.50 -9.66
#